data_58565f2a33a2e0fb9356647a2b9c57f4
#
_entry.id   58565f2a33a2e0fb9356647a2b9c57f4
#
_cell.length_a   1.000
_cell.length_b   1.000
_cell.length_c   1.000
_cell.angle_alpha   90.00
_cell.angle_beta   90.00
_cell.angle_gamma   90.00
#
_symmetry.space_group_name_H-M   'P 1'
#
loop_
_entity.id
_entity.type
_entity.pdbx_description
1 polymer ?
#
loop_
_entity_poly.entity_id
_entity_poly.type
_entity_poly.pdbx_seq_one_letter_code
_entity_poly.pdbx_strand_id
1 'polypeptide(L)'
;IIDRIDIKKFAIYTQSIISITVFILCFLYFFGYLNIYNLSAIALNIGVFTSADRATRMSLVPRIVDRDTLANAIAVHGINFNSARLMGPALAGILIKVIGFKATIFINFLFLIIMPLTLYIITVKDRDASNQKKKNLFSEFLDGVRFVLNHTVIFEACAITAVFSFFARGTVEIFPAIAGGVFEVGAGGLGQMMATAGAGALVAAIFIAMRRSKDQEKGIPLRVYFSSFMGLVAIIILAISNSWLIALSSIFIIGYSMTVNGIDLQAVVQLELNDSYRGRVMSLWVVLVIGLAAISAILMGIFGDLIGIRNILVISSLLGITSLIALLLLLKKKI
;
A
#
# COMPACT_ATOMS: atom_id res chain seq x y z
N ILE A 1 -6.48 2.71 21.55
CA ILE A 1 -6.22 1.38 22.15
C ILE A 1 -4.73 1.21 22.43
N ILE A 2 -3.84 1.56 21.49
CA ILE A 2 -2.37 1.37 21.58
C ILE A 2 -1.75 2.14 22.76
N ASP A 3 -2.28 3.30 23.12
CA ASP A 3 -1.74 4.14 24.22
C ASP A 3 -2.03 3.61 25.63
N ARG A 4 -2.79 2.52 25.76
CA ARG A 4 -3.17 1.91 27.04
C ARG A 4 -2.53 0.53 27.30
N ILE A 5 -1.84 -0.02 26.31
CA ILE A 5 -1.27 -1.35 26.35
C ILE A 5 0.25 -1.20 26.30
N ASP A 6 0.97 -2.06 26.99
CA ASP A 6 2.40 -2.21 26.81
C ASP A 6 2.69 -2.51 25.33
N ILE A 7 3.20 -1.49 24.63
CA ILE A 7 3.41 -1.54 23.18
C ILE A 7 4.32 -2.72 22.78
N LYS A 8 5.32 -3.05 23.63
CA LYS A 8 6.20 -4.18 23.40
C LYS A 8 5.43 -5.50 23.45
N LYS A 9 4.63 -5.71 24.49
CA LYS A 9 3.80 -6.92 24.62
C LYS A 9 2.80 -7.03 23.49
N PHE A 10 2.19 -5.91 23.10
CA PHE A 10 1.24 -5.89 22.00
C PHE A 10 1.91 -6.22 20.65
N ALA A 11 3.12 -5.71 20.38
CA ALA A 11 3.89 -6.06 19.20
C ALA A 11 4.26 -7.56 19.17
N ILE A 12 4.70 -8.12 20.29
CA ILE A 12 4.99 -9.55 20.41
C ILE A 12 3.71 -10.37 20.13
N TYR A 13 2.59 -9.97 20.73
CA TYR A 13 1.30 -10.64 20.55
C TYR A 13 0.85 -10.65 19.09
N THR A 14 0.83 -9.48 18.43
CA THR A 14 0.41 -9.37 17.03
C THR A 14 1.30 -10.18 16.10
N GLN A 15 2.61 -10.12 16.29
CA GLN A 15 3.56 -10.89 15.49
C GLN A 15 3.47 -12.40 15.74
N SER A 16 3.25 -12.81 16.98
CA SER A 16 3.05 -14.23 17.30
C SER A 16 1.80 -14.78 16.63
N ILE A 17 0.70 -14.03 16.63
CA ILE A 17 -0.53 -14.44 15.93
C ILE A 17 -0.30 -14.55 14.42
N ILE A 18 0.39 -13.58 13.80
CA ILE A 18 0.73 -13.64 12.37
C ILE A 18 1.57 -14.90 12.09
N SER A 19 2.59 -15.17 12.89
CA SER A 19 3.46 -16.34 12.72
C SER A 19 2.69 -17.66 12.87
N ILE A 20 1.81 -17.76 13.89
CA ILE A 20 0.95 -18.93 14.11
C ILE A 20 -0.03 -19.09 12.93
N THR A 21 -0.61 -18.01 12.42
CA THR A 21 -1.54 -18.06 11.30
C THR A 21 -0.85 -18.55 10.03
N VAL A 22 0.39 -18.10 9.75
CA VAL A 22 1.18 -18.62 8.63
C VAL A 22 1.60 -20.06 8.84
N PHE A 23 1.89 -20.48 10.09
CA PHE A 23 2.10 -21.90 10.39
C PHE A 23 0.87 -22.76 10.09
N ILE A 24 -0.33 -22.29 10.48
CA ILE A 24 -1.60 -22.97 10.14
C ILE A 24 -1.78 -23.06 8.62
N LEU A 25 -1.46 -21.99 7.89
CA LEU A 25 -1.49 -22.00 6.43
C LEU A 25 -0.55 -23.05 5.85
N CYS A 26 0.71 -23.13 6.35
CA CYS A 26 1.66 -24.18 5.97
C CYS A 26 1.07 -25.58 6.22
N PHE A 27 0.58 -25.81 7.43
CA PHE A 27 -0.02 -27.09 7.82
C PHE A 27 -1.16 -27.50 6.89
N LEU A 28 -2.16 -26.64 6.69
CA LEU A 28 -3.31 -26.91 5.83
C LEU A 28 -2.87 -27.19 4.38
N TYR A 29 -1.88 -26.46 3.88
CA TYR A 29 -1.37 -26.65 2.53
C TYR A 29 -0.59 -27.98 2.38
N PHE A 30 0.27 -28.31 3.36
CA PHE A 30 1.07 -29.54 3.32
C PHE A 30 0.21 -30.80 3.35
N PHE A 31 -0.89 -30.77 4.13
CA PHE A 31 -1.79 -31.92 4.29
C PHE A 31 -2.98 -31.90 3.29
N GLY A 32 -3.04 -30.93 2.40
CA GLY A 32 -4.10 -30.87 1.37
C GLY A 32 -5.47 -30.41 1.88
N TYR A 33 -5.55 -29.83 3.08
CA TYR A 33 -6.79 -29.33 3.69
C TYR A 33 -7.10 -27.86 3.34
N LEU A 34 -6.27 -27.23 2.49
CA LEU A 34 -6.48 -25.84 2.10
C LEU A 34 -7.69 -25.74 1.16
N ASN A 35 -8.67 -24.92 1.56
CA ASN A 35 -9.83 -24.59 0.74
C ASN A 35 -10.08 -23.07 0.77
N ILE A 36 -11.01 -22.58 -0.04
CA ILE A 36 -11.28 -21.14 -0.18
C ILE A 36 -11.73 -20.51 1.14
N TYR A 37 -12.48 -21.22 1.98
CA TYR A 37 -13.01 -20.69 3.24
C TYR A 37 -11.90 -20.50 4.28
N ASN A 38 -11.05 -21.52 4.50
CA ASN A 38 -9.95 -21.40 5.46
C ASN A 38 -8.87 -20.47 4.94
N LEU A 39 -8.62 -20.38 3.62
CA LEU A 39 -7.72 -19.40 3.02
C LEU A 39 -8.23 -17.96 3.26
N SER A 40 -9.52 -17.71 3.06
CA SER A 40 -10.14 -16.41 3.32
C SER A 40 -10.09 -16.01 4.80
N ALA A 41 -10.33 -16.96 5.71
CA ALA A 41 -10.21 -16.73 7.14
C ALA A 41 -8.77 -16.39 7.56
N ILE A 42 -7.79 -17.10 7.01
CA ILE A 42 -6.35 -16.84 7.21
C ILE A 42 -5.98 -15.47 6.67
N ALA A 43 -6.41 -15.12 5.45
CA ALA A 43 -6.13 -13.83 4.83
C ALA A 43 -6.71 -12.67 5.66
N LEU A 44 -7.95 -12.80 6.14
CA LEU A 44 -8.59 -11.83 7.03
C LEU A 44 -7.81 -11.67 8.33
N ASN A 45 -7.44 -12.77 8.98
CA ASN A 45 -6.66 -12.76 10.22
C ASN A 45 -5.32 -12.05 10.02
N ILE A 46 -4.54 -12.43 9.00
CA ILE A 46 -3.26 -11.78 8.66
C ILE A 46 -3.48 -10.28 8.41
N GLY A 47 -4.50 -9.90 7.64
CA GLY A 47 -4.80 -8.50 7.33
C GLY A 47 -5.06 -7.65 8.57
N VAL A 48 -5.89 -8.14 9.49
CA VAL A 48 -6.22 -7.47 10.76
C VAL A 48 -4.97 -7.29 11.63
N PHE A 49 -4.23 -8.37 11.86
CA PHE A 49 -3.05 -8.31 12.75
C PHE A 49 -1.86 -7.58 12.12
N THR A 50 -1.67 -7.64 10.80
CA THR A 50 -0.64 -6.85 10.10
C THR A 50 -0.94 -5.35 10.17
N SER A 51 -2.21 -4.94 10.10
CA SER A 51 -2.59 -3.54 10.26
C SER A 51 -2.29 -3.01 11.66
N ALA A 52 -2.60 -3.81 12.69
CA ALA A 52 -2.30 -3.49 14.07
C ALA A 52 -0.77 -3.47 14.34
N ASP A 53 -0.04 -4.43 13.80
CA ASP A 53 1.41 -4.53 13.90
C ASP A 53 2.13 -3.34 13.28
N ARG A 54 1.69 -2.89 12.09
CA ARG A 54 2.27 -1.72 11.42
C ARG A 54 2.18 -0.46 12.29
N ALA A 55 1.01 -0.19 12.87
CA ALA A 55 0.82 0.96 13.75
C ALA A 55 1.70 0.86 15.01
N THR A 56 1.81 -0.34 15.56
CA THR A 56 2.62 -0.64 16.75
C THR A 56 4.11 -0.43 16.48
N ARG A 57 4.64 -0.91 15.36
CA ARG A 57 6.05 -0.73 14.99
C ARG A 57 6.42 0.73 14.79
N MET A 58 5.57 1.51 14.14
CA MET A 58 5.81 2.95 13.98
C MET A 58 5.89 3.66 15.33
N SER A 59 5.15 3.19 16.35
CA SER A 59 5.20 3.71 17.72
C SER A 59 6.38 3.17 18.54
N LEU A 60 6.95 2.02 18.16
CA LEU A 60 8.11 1.43 18.83
C LEU A 60 9.43 2.12 18.48
N VAL A 61 9.63 2.54 17.23
CA VAL A 61 10.89 3.14 16.76
C VAL A 61 11.38 4.28 17.67
N PRO A 62 10.55 5.28 18.06
CA PRO A 62 10.98 6.37 18.95
C PRO A 62 11.24 5.93 20.40
N ARG A 63 10.90 4.69 20.78
CA ARG A 63 11.11 4.16 22.13
C ARG A 63 12.33 3.24 22.25
N ILE A 64 12.91 2.87 21.11
CA ILE A 64 14.09 1.97 21.03
C ILE A 64 15.36 2.78 20.86
N VAL A 65 15.29 3.93 20.18
CA VAL A 65 16.46 4.76 19.86
C VAL A 65 16.43 6.09 20.61
N ASP A 66 17.60 6.71 20.76
CA ASP A 66 17.72 8.04 21.34
C ASP A 66 17.25 9.13 20.36
N ARG A 67 16.88 10.30 20.86
CA ARG A 67 16.36 11.41 20.06
C ARG A 67 17.31 11.83 18.94
N ASP A 68 18.59 11.83 19.19
CA ASP A 68 19.63 12.26 18.25
C ASP A 68 19.76 11.30 17.05
N THR A 69 19.43 10.02 17.23
CA THR A 69 19.48 8.97 16.19
C THR A 69 18.12 8.65 15.57
N LEU A 70 17.03 9.27 16.09
CA LEU A 70 15.67 8.95 15.66
C LEU A 70 15.43 9.20 14.16
N ALA A 71 15.96 10.30 13.62
CA ALA A 71 15.83 10.60 12.19
C ALA A 71 16.47 9.53 11.31
N ASN A 72 17.65 9.06 11.70
CA ASN A 72 18.36 7.97 11.01
C ASN A 72 17.60 6.65 11.12
N ALA A 73 17.05 6.33 12.30
CA ALA A 73 16.27 5.12 12.51
C ALA A 73 15.00 5.08 11.64
N ILE A 74 14.29 6.23 11.52
CA ILE A 74 13.13 6.37 10.63
C ILE A 74 13.54 6.20 9.16
N ALA A 75 14.67 6.78 8.76
CA ALA A 75 15.19 6.65 7.40
C ALA A 75 15.55 5.18 7.07
N VAL A 76 16.26 4.50 7.96
CA VAL A 76 16.61 3.07 7.82
C VAL A 76 15.35 2.20 7.75
N HIS A 77 14.36 2.46 8.61
CA HIS A 77 13.07 1.75 8.57
C HIS A 77 12.37 1.95 7.21
N GLY A 78 12.35 3.18 6.69
CA GLY A 78 11.77 3.50 5.39
C GLY A 78 12.50 2.79 4.23
N ILE A 79 13.83 2.80 4.23
CA ILE A 79 14.65 2.09 3.23
C ILE A 79 14.36 0.59 3.29
N ASN A 80 14.39 -0.01 4.48
CA ASN A 80 14.12 -1.44 4.66
C ASN A 80 12.71 -1.82 4.17
N PHE A 81 11.69 -1.06 4.55
CA PHE A 81 10.31 -1.27 4.12
C PHE A 81 10.16 -1.20 2.59
N ASN A 82 10.74 -0.18 1.95
CA ASN A 82 10.65 -0.02 0.50
C ASN A 82 11.46 -1.08 -0.24
N SER A 83 12.64 -1.44 0.25
CA SER A 83 13.46 -2.52 -0.33
C SER A 83 12.75 -3.87 -0.24
N ALA A 84 12.17 -4.20 0.91
CA ALA A 84 11.40 -5.44 1.09
C ALA A 84 10.17 -5.48 0.18
N ARG A 85 9.48 -4.36 0.02
CA ARG A 85 8.31 -4.25 -0.86
C ARG A 85 8.67 -4.41 -2.34
N LEU A 86 9.85 -3.92 -2.75
CA LEU A 86 10.35 -4.05 -4.11
C LEU A 86 10.88 -5.45 -4.40
N MET A 87 11.74 -5.96 -3.52
CA MET A 87 12.47 -7.22 -3.72
C MET A 87 11.67 -8.45 -3.30
N GLY A 88 10.77 -8.31 -2.31
CA GLY A 88 10.04 -9.43 -1.72
C GLY A 88 9.28 -10.27 -2.74
N PRO A 89 8.38 -9.68 -3.56
CA PRO A 89 7.62 -10.44 -4.56
C PRO A 89 8.50 -11.08 -5.63
N ALA A 90 9.57 -10.41 -6.06
CA ALA A 90 10.52 -10.95 -7.03
C ALA A 90 11.27 -12.16 -6.46
N LEU A 91 11.78 -12.06 -5.23
CA LEU A 91 12.44 -13.16 -4.54
C LEU A 91 11.47 -14.33 -4.29
N ALA A 92 10.24 -14.04 -3.88
CA ALA A 92 9.21 -15.07 -3.70
C ALA A 92 8.92 -15.81 -5.01
N GLY A 93 8.77 -15.09 -6.13
CA GLY A 93 8.57 -15.70 -7.45
C GLY A 93 9.73 -16.59 -7.89
N ILE A 94 10.97 -16.18 -7.65
CA ILE A 94 12.18 -16.97 -7.93
C ILE A 94 12.21 -18.23 -7.05
N LEU A 95 12.00 -18.08 -5.74
CA LEU A 95 11.99 -19.21 -4.81
C LEU A 95 10.91 -20.22 -5.16
N ILE A 96 9.70 -19.78 -5.48
CA ILE A 96 8.60 -20.67 -5.90
C ILE A 96 9.00 -21.45 -7.15
N LYS A 97 9.69 -20.81 -8.11
CA LYS A 97 10.13 -21.46 -9.34
C LYS A 97 11.25 -22.47 -9.10
N VAL A 98 12.19 -22.18 -8.19
CA VAL A 98 13.41 -22.99 -7.96
C VAL A 98 13.16 -24.13 -6.98
N ILE A 99 12.53 -23.86 -5.84
CA ILE A 99 12.34 -24.83 -4.75
C ILE A 99 10.88 -25.23 -4.52
N GLY A 100 9.96 -24.63 -5.28
CA GLY A 100 8.54 -24.90 -5.18
C GLY A 100 7.83 -24.09 -4.08
N PHE A 101 6.50 -24.07 -4.18
CA PHE A 101 5.66 -23.26 -3.26
C PHE A 101 5.74 -23.77 -1.81
N LYS A 102 5.78 -25.10 -1.60
CA LYS A 102 5.86 -25.70 -0.25
C LYS A 102 7.07 -25.22 0.52
N ALA A 103 8.26 -25.32 -0.07
CA ALA A 103 9.49 -24.88 0.58
C ALA A 103 9.51 -23.36 0.81
N THR A 104 9.01 -22.58 -0.17
CA THR A 104 8.97 -21.12 -0.05
C THR A 104 8.09 -20.64 1.10
N ILE A 105 6.90 -21.21 1.27
CA ILE A 105 5.99 -20.81 2.36
C ILE A 105 6.55 -21.24 3.73
N PHE A 106 7.24 -22.37 3.80
CA PHE A 106 7.90 -22.82 5.02
C PHE A 106 9.07 -21.90 5.42
N ILE A 107 9.89 -21.48 4.46
CA ILE A 107 10.95 -20.49 4.66
C ILE A 107 10.36 -19.16 5.17
N ASN A 108 9.27 -18.70 4.56
CA ASN A 108 8.57 -17.50 5.01
C ASN A 108 8.13 -17.62 6.48
N PHE A 109 7.56 -18.75 6.86
CA PHE A 109 7.20 -19.03 8.26
C PHE A 109 8.41 -18.94 9.21
N LEU A 110 9.56 -19.53 8.84
CA LEU A 110 10.77 -19.45 9.65
C LEU A 110 11.25 -18.00 9.86
N PHE A 111 11.20 -17.17 8.82
CA PHE A 111 11.55 -15.76 8.96
C PHE A 111 10.56 -14.98 9.85
N LEU A 112 9.28 -15.32 9.81
CA LEU A 112 8.26 -14.66 10.64
C LEU A 112 8.44 -14.93 12.14
N ILE A 113 8.98 -16.08 12.53
CA ILE A 113 9.25 -16.41 13.94
C ILE A 113 10.39 -15.56 14.51
N ILE A 114 11.36 -15.15 13.69
CA ILE A 114 12.51 -14.36 14.15
C ILE A 114 12.04 -13.03 14.77
N MET A 115 10.98 -12.42 14.22
CA MET A 115 10.53 -11.10 14.66
C MET A 115 10.02 -11.06 16.11
N PRO A 116 9.07 -11.91 16.55
CA PRO A 116 8.64 -11.91 17.95
C PRO A 116 9.78 -12.28 18.91
N LEU A 117 10.70 -13.17 18.51
CA LEU A 117 11.89 -13.51 19.30
C LEU A 117 12.80 -12.28 19.47
N THR A 118 13.04 -11.53 18.40
CA THR A 118 13.85 -10.31 18.45
C THR A 118 13.19 -9.25 19.35
N LEU A 119 11.87 -9.07 19.23
CA LEU A 119 11.12 -8.14 20.07
C LEU A 119 11.17 -8.53 21.56
N TYR A 120 11.25 -9.81 21.88
CA TYR A 120 11.38 -10.26 23.25
C TYR A 120 12.70 -9.81 23.88
N ILE A 121 13.79 -9.81 23.10
CA ILE A 121 15.14 -9.46 23.56
C ILE A 121 15.35 -7.95 23.67
N ILE A 122 14.73 -7.16 22.79
CA ILE A 122 14.93 -5.70 22.72
C ILE A 122 14.37 -5.02 23.98
N THR A 123 15.16 -4.12 24.58
CA THR A 123 14.71 -3.25 25.68
C THR A 123 13.98 -2.03 25.10
N VAL A 124 12.74 -1.83 25.52
CA VAL A 124 11.92 -0.69 25.12
C VAL A 124 11.83 0.29 26.28
N LYS A 125 12.18 1.56 26.08
CA LYS A 125 12.07 2.60 27.09
C LYS A 125 10.59 2.90 27.36
N ASP A 126 10.17 2.79 28.61
CA ASP A 126 8.85 3.26 29.03
C ASP A 126 8.80 4.78 28.86
N ARG A 127 7.83 5.23 28.09
CA ARG A 127 7.51 6.65 27.99
C ARG A 127 6.22 6.85 28.76
N ASP A 128 6.29 7.70 29.80
CA ASP A 128 5.08 8.11 30.52
C ASP A 128 3.99 8.45 29.53
N ALA A 129 2.88 7.76 29.65
CA ALA A 129 1.68 8.04 28.86
C ALA A 129 1.26 9.48 29.19
N SER A 130 1.70 10.43 28.36
CA SER A 130 1.29 11.82 28.51
C SER A 130 -0.23 11.85 28.51
N ASN A 131 -0.76 12.59 29.47
CA ASN A 131 -2.19 12.82 29.76
C ASN A 131 -2.91 13.47 28.56
N GLN A 132 -2.98 12.80 27.43
CA GLN A 132 -3.78 13.24 26.29
C GLN A 132 -5.25 12.99 26.62
N LYS A 133 -5.96 14.08 26.82
CA LYS A 133 -7.43 14.09 27.01
C LYS A 133 -8.09 13.21 25.95
N LYS A 134 -8.92 12.27 26.41
CA LYS A 134 -9.74 11.40 25.58
C LYS A 134 -10.62 12.22 24.64
N LYS A 135 -10.18 12.46 23.42
CA LYS A 135 -11.07 12.93 22.36
C LYS A 135 -11.69 11.71 21.66
N ASN A 136 -12.92 11.87 21.24
CA ASN A 136 -13.63 10.82 20.54
C ASN A 136 -13.01 10.64 19.15
N LEU A 137 -12.45 9.46 18.85
CA LEU A 137 -11.76 9.16 17.57
C LEU A 137 -12.63 9.51 16.35
N PHE A 138 -13.94 9.32 16.46
CA PHE A 138 -14.87 9.65 15.39
C PHE A 138 -15.01 11.17 15.18
N SER A 139 -15.02 11.96 16.26
CA SER A 139 -15.03 13.42 16.13
C SER A 139 -13.73 13.96 15.54
N GLU A 140 -12.59 13.38 15.90
CA GLU A 140 -11.29 13.74 15.32
C GLU A 140 -11.21 13.42 13.83
N PHE A 141 -11.77 12.29 13.41
CA PHE A 141 -11.88 11.94 11.99
C PHE A 141 -12.76 12.94 11.23
N LEU A 142 -13.94 13.28 11.75
CA LEU A 142 -14.82 14.27 11.13
C LEU A 142 -14.19 15.66 11.06
N ASP A 143 -13.44 16.07 12.08
CA ASP A 143 -12.69 17.33 12.08
C ASP A 143 -11.63 17.33 10.97
N GLY A 144 -10.94 16.19 10.75
CA GLY A 144 -10.01 16.01 9.64
C GLY A 144 -10.70 16.15 8.27
N VAL A 145 -11.85 15.51 8.10
CA VAL A 145 -12.66 15.63 6.87
C VAL A 145 -13.09 17.07 6.63
N ARG A 146 -13.63 17.77 7.64
CA ARG A 146 -14.03 19.18 7.53
C ARG A 146 -12.85 20.08 7.14
N PHE A 147 -11.68 19.84 7.73
CA PHE A 147 -10.48 20.60 7.40
C PHE A 147 -10.09 20.39 5.92
N VAL A 148 -10.09 19.15 5.44
CA VAL A 148 -9.80 18.83 4.02
C VAL A 148 -10.78 19.51 3.09
N LEU A 149 -12.09 19.48 3.37
CA LEU A 149 -13.13 20.08 2.52
C LEU A 149 -12.99 21.62 2.42
N ASN A 150 -12.44 22.26 3.45
CA ASN A 150 -12.24 23.72 3.50
C ASN A 150 -10.88 24.19 2.97
N HIS A 151 -9.97 23.27 2.62
CA HIS A 151 -8.62 23.61 2.15
C HIS A 151 -8.43 23.16 0.70
N THR A 152 -8.47 24.09 -0.24
CA THR A 152 -8.52 23.79 -1.69
C THR A 152 -7.42 22.83 -2.15
N VAL A 153 -6.15 23.09 -1.81
CA VAL A 153 -5.01 22.27 -2.27
C VAL A 153 -5.05 20.86 -1.66
N ILE A 154 -5.36 20.76 -0.36
CA ILE A 154 -5.46 19.45 0.32
C ILE A 154 -6.65 18.66 -0.21
N PHE A 155 -7.79 19.31 -0.45
CA PHE A 155 -8.96 18.68 -1.05
C PHE A 155 -8.64 18.11 -2.42
N GLU A 156 -8.00 18.88 -3.29
CA GLU A 156 -7.58 18.46 -4.62
C GLU A 156 -6.63 17.26 -4.55
N ALA A 157 -5.61 17.30 -3.68
CA ALA A 157 -4.69 16.19 -3.47
C ALA A 157 -5.41 14.92 -2.99
N CYS A 158 -6.31 15.04 -2.02
CA CYS A 158 -7.12 13.94 -1.53
C CYS A 158 -8.08 13.38 -2.60
N ALA A 159 -8.68 14.24 -3.41
CA ALA A 159 -9.60 13.83 -4.47
C ALA A 159 -8.87 13.07 -5.59
N ILE A 160 -7.71 13.55 -6.05
CA ILE A 160 -6.87 12.83 -7.03
C ILE A 160 -6.43 11.49 -6.45
N THR A 161 -6.00 11.47 -5.19
CA THR A 161 -5.63 10.24 -4.50
C THR A 161 -6.79 9.26 -4.43
N ALA A 162 -8.00 9.71 -4.13
CA ALA A 162 -9.18 8.86 -4.07
C ALA A 162 -9.50 8.25 -5.43
N VAL A 163 -9.54 9.06 -6.50
CA VAL A 163 -9.77 8.58 -7.88
C VAL A 163 -8.71 7.57 -8.28
N PHE A 164 -7.44 7.90 -8.11
CA PHE A 164 -6.35 7.04 -8.54
C PHE A 164 -6.27 5.75 -7.69
N SER A 165 -6.51 5.82 -6.38
CA SER A 165 -6.52 4.64 -5.51
C SER A 165 -7.67 3.70 -5.84
N PHE A 166 -8.84 4.23 -6.14
CA PHE A 166 -10.00 3.42 -6.47
C PHE A 166 -9.89 2.79 -7.86
N PHE A 167 -9.49 3.53 -8.88
CA PHE A 167 -9.51 3.05 -10.26
C PHE A 167 -8.20 2.43 -10.76
N ALA A 168 -7.06 2.80 -10.19
CA ALA A 168 -5.76 2.30 -10.64
C ALA A 168 -5.07 1.37 -9.61
N ARG A 169 -5.05 1.76 -8.34
CA ARG A 169 -4.29 1.00 -7.33
C ARG A 169 -4.90 -0.37 -7.06
N GLY A 170 -6.23 -0.52 -7.12
CA GLY A 170 -6.92 -1.79 -6.99
C GLY A 170 -6.49 -2.84 -8.02
N THR A 171 -6.02 -2.41 -9.21
CA THR A 171 -5.50 -3.30 -10.25
C THR A 171 -4.30 -4.13 -9.77
N VAL A 172 -3.44 -3.57 -8.91
CA VAL A 172 -2.26 -4.30 -8.38
C VAL A 172 -2.68 -5.42 -7.44
N GLU A 173 -3.76 -5.23 -6.70
CA GLU A 173 -4.28 -6.24 -5.77
C GLU A 173 -4.86 -7.46 -6.51
N ILE A 174 -5.30 -7.29 -7.76
CA ILE A 174 -5.80 -8.40 -8.61
C ILE A 174 -4.73 -8.96 -9.58
N PHE A 175 -3.45 -8.60 -9.45
CA PHE A 175 -2.37 -9.19 -10.26
C PHE A 175 -2.35 -10.73 -10.21
N PRO A 176 -2.64 -11.43 -9.09
CA PRO A 176 -2.76 -12.88 -9.09
C PRO A 176 -3.80 -13.41 -10.08
N ALA A 177 -4.96 -12.75 -10.16
CA ALA A 177 -6.02 -13.12 -11.09
C ALA A 177 -5.63 -12.79 -12.55
N ILE A 178 -4.89 -11.71 -12.80
CA ILE A 178 -4.38 -11.37 -14.12
C ILE A 178 -3.30 -12.38 -14.55
N ALA A 179 -2.37 -12.75 -13.66
CA ALA A 179 -1.31 -13.71 -13.96
C ALA A 179 -1.84 -15.13 -14.21
N GLY A 180 -2.83 -15.57 -13.42
CA GLY A 180 -3.41 -16.90 -13.54
C GLY A 180 -4.51 -17.02 -14.57
N GLY A 181 -5.42 -16.05 -14.65
CA GLY A 181 -6.63 -16.14 -15.47
C GLY A 181 -6.58 -15.42 -16.81
N VAL A 182 -5.66 -14.44 -16.99
CA VAL A 182 -5.58 -13.66 -18.25
C VAL A 182 -4.38 -14.08 -19.09
N PHE A 183 -3.21 -14.23 -18.48
CA PHE A 183 -1.96 -14.57 -19.17
C PHE A 183 -1.50 -16.01 -18.94
N GLU A 184 -2.10 -16.73 -17.97
CA GLU A 184 -1.79 -18.12 -17.62
C GLU A 184 -0.30 -18.37 -17.29
N VAL A 185 0.38 -17.36 -16.74
CA VAL A 185 1.83 -17.39 -16.46
C VAL A 185 2.17 -17.88 -15.04
N GLY A 186 1.15 -18.15 -14.23
CA GLY A 186 1.30 -18.70 -12.87
C GLY A 186 2.08 -17.81 -11.92
N ALA A 187 2.60 -18.42 -10.84
CA ALA A 187 3.31 -17.69 -9.76
C ALA A 187 4.61 -17.01 -10.25
N GLY A 188 5.32 -17.62 -11.21
CA GLY A 188 6.52 -17.00 -11.79
C GLY A 188 6.21 -15.72 -12.55
N GLY A 189 5.13 -15.71 -13.32
CA GLY A 189 4.64 -14.51 -14.00
C GLY A 189 4.16 -13.43 -13.01
N LEU A 190 3.47 -13.81 -11.94
CA LEU A 190 3.11 -12.88 -10.87
C LEU A 190 4.35 -12.22 -10.25
N GLY A 191 5.39 -12.99 -9.97
CA GLY A 191 6.67 -12.46 -9.50
C GLY A 191 7.28 -11.44 -10.47
N GLN A 192 7.23 -11.71 -11.79
CA GLN A 192 7.68 -10.76 -12.81
C GLN A 192 6.84 -9.49 -12.84
N MET A 193 5.49 -9.59 -12.75
CA MET A 193 4.59 -8.44 -12.67
C MET A 193 4.95 -7.53 -11.49
N MET A 194 5.10 -8.13 -10.30
CA MET A 194 5.44 -7.39 -9.08
C MET A 194 6.83 -6.74 -9.15
N ALA A 195 7.83 -7.46 -9.67
CA ALA A 195 9.18 -6.93 -9.88
C ALA A 195 9.18 -5.77 -10.87
N THR A 196 8.42 -5.88 -11.96
CA THR A 196 8.31 -4.84 -12.99
C THR A 196 7.59 -3.59 -12.47
N ALA A 197 6.51 -3.76 -11.71
CA ALA A 197 5.84 -2.64 -11.01
C ALA A 197 6.81 -1.95 -10.03
N GLY A 198 7.59 -2.74 -9.28
CA GLY A 198 8.62 -2.24 -8.39
C GLY A 198 9.75 -1.49 -9.11
N ALA A 199 10.19 -1.96 -10.27
CA ALA A 199 11.18 -1.26 -11.10
C ALA A 199 10.65 0.10 -11.58
N GLY A 200 9.39 0.17 -12.03
CA GLY A 200 8.73 1.43 -12.35
C GLY A 200 8.66 2.39 -11.16
N ALA A 201 8.32 1.86 -9.99
CA ALA A 201 8.29 2.63 -8.74
C ALA A 201 9.68 3.19 -8.37
N LEU A 202 10.74 2.41 -8.53
CA LEU A 202 12.13 2.84 -8.27
C LEU A 202 12.54 3.97 -9.20
N VAL A 203 12.26 3.85 -10.50
CA VAL A 203 12.56 4.90 -11.49
C VAL A 203 11.82 6.19 -11.14
N ALA A 204 10.53 6.10 -10.75
CA ALA A 204 9.76 7.26 -10.31
C ALA A 204 10.39 7.92 -9.08
N ALA A 205 10.77 7.14 -8.07
CA ALA A 205 11.37 7.66 -6.84
C ALA A 205 12.70 8.38 -7.11
N ILE A 206 13.57 7.80 -7.96
CA ILE A 206 14.82 8.44 -8.39
C ILE A 206 14.55 9.75 -9.13
N PHE A 207 13.61 9.74 -10.07
CA PHE A 207 13.24 10.92 -10.84
C PHE A 207 12.72 12.07 -9.95
N ILE A 208 11.88 11.75 -8.96
CA ILE A 208 11.37 12.74 -7.98
C ILE A 208 12.52 13.27 -7.13
N ALA A 209 13.40 12.39 -6.62
CA ALA A 209 14.52 12.78 -5.78
C ALA A 209 15.49 13.74 -6.49
N MET A 210 15.77 13.49 -7.78
CA MET A 210 16.65 14.35 -8.58
C MET A 210 16.08 15.75 -8.84
N ARG A 211 14.75 15.90 -8.85
CA ARG A 211 14.08 17.19 -9.13
C ARG A 211 13.74 18.02 -7.89
N ARG A 212 13.66 17.40 -6.72
CA ARG A 212 13.18 18.03 -5.49
C ARG A 212 14.00 19.23 -5.00
N SER A 213 15.21 19.43 -5.55
CA SER A 213 16.11 20.54 -5.21
C SER A 213 15.79 21.86 -5.93
N LYS A 214 14.95 21.87 -6.97
CA LYS A 214 14.80 23.07 -7.83
C LYS A 214 13.41 23.71 -7.85
N ASP A 215 12.34 22.98 -7.56
CA ASP A 215 10.97 23.50 -7.72
C ASP A 215 10.15 23.28 -6.45
N GLN A 216 10.11 24.27 -5.56
CA GLN A 216 9.01 24.41 -4.59
C GLN A 216 7.79 24.97 -5.33
N GLU A 217 7.19 24.16 -6.21
CA GLU A 217 5.92 24.52 -6.83
C GLU A 217 4.83 24.58 -5.75
N LYS A 218 4.19 25.72 -5.63
CA LYS A 218 2.98 25.87 -4.79
C LYS A 218 1.86 25.07 -5.46
N GLY A 219 1.22 24.17 -4.71
CA GLY A 219 0.11 23.35 -5.23
C GLY A 219 0.54 21.98 -5.78
N ILE A 220 -0.30 21.38 -6.60
CA ILE A 220 -0.07 20.03 -7.13
C ILE A 220 0.77 20.10 -8.39
N PRO A 221 1.93 19.40 -8.44
CA PRO A 221 2.79 19.38 -9.61
C PRO A 221 2.10 18.80 -10.86
N LEU A 222 2.31 19.38 -12.04
CA LEU A 222 1.71 18.95 -13.30
C LEU A 222 2.02 17.46 -13.62
N ARG A 223 3.18 16.98 -13.20
CA ARG A 223 3.58 15.57 -13.36
C ARG A 223 2.62 14.58 -12.69
N VAL A 224 1.91 14.98 -11.63
CA VAL A 224 0.92 14.13 -10.94
C VAL A 224 -0.27 13.87 -11.86
N TYR A 225 -0.79 14.87 -12.51
CA TYR A 225 -1.92 14.73 -13.45
C TYR A 225 -1.52 13.88 -14.65
N PHE A 226 -0.34 14.17 -15.23
CA PHE A 226 0.20 13.39 -16.35
C PHE A 226 0.42 11.92 -15.97
N SER A 227 1.04 11.65 -14.83
CA SER A 227 1.29 10.28 -14.38
C SER A 227 0.00 9.56 -14.03
N SER A 228 -1.01 10.23 -13.44
CA SER A 228 -2.31 9.63 -13.16
C SER A 228 -3.00 9.19 -14.45
N PHE A 229 -3.02 10.05 -15.44
CA PHE A 229 -3.59 9.73 -16.76
C PHE A 229 -2.83 8.59 -17.44
N MET A 230 -1.49 8.66 -17.47
CA MET A 230 -0.63 7.63 -18.05
C MET A 230 -0.81 6.27 -17.39
N GLY A 231 -0.96 6.24 -16.05
CA GLY A 231 -1.22 5.00 -15.29
C GLY A 231 -2.55 4.36 -15.65
N LEU A 232 -3.62 5.15 -15.78
CA LEU A 232 -4.94 4.67 -16.19
C LEU A 232 -4.93 4.16 -17.64
N VAL A 233 -4.29 4.87 -18.57
CA VAL A 233 -4.11 4.41 -19.95
C VAL A 233 -3.31 3.10 -20.00
N ALA A 234 -2.27 2.98 -19.19
CA ALA A 234 -1.48 1.75 -19.11
C ALA A 234 -2.32 0.54 -18.64
N ILE A 235 -3.31 0.73 -17.76
CA ILE A 235 -4.24 -0.34 -17.37
C ILE A 235 -5.11 -0.76 -18.55
N ILE A 236 -5.57 0.17 -19.40
CA ILE A 236 -6.31 -0.17 -20.62
C ILE A 236 -5.42 -0.99 -21.57
N ILE A 237 -4.17 -0.57 -21.77
CA ILE A 237 -3.22 -1.29 -22.63
C ILE A 237 -2.95 -2.70 -22.06
N LEU A 238 -2.78 -2.84 -20.76
CA LEU A 238 -2.66 -4.13 -20.07
C LEU A 238 -3.86 -5.02 -20.34
N ALA A 239 -5.07 -4.47 -20.25
CA ALA A 239 -6.33 -5.20 -20.41
C ALA A 239 -6.56 -5.73 -21.84
N ILE A 240 -6.23 -4.94 -22.86
CA ILE A 240 -6.45 -5.30 -24.26
C ILE A 240 -5.30 -6.11 -24.88
N SER A 241 -4.12 -6.12 -24.24
CA SER A 241 -2.93 -6.79 -24.78
C SER A 241 -3.00 -8.30 -24.59
N ASN A 242 -2.52 -9.02 -25.61
CA ASN A 242 -2.22 -10.45 -25.54
C ASN A 242 -0.72 -10.73 -25.43
N SER A 243 0.12 -9.69 -25.55
CA SER A 243 1.58 -9.79 -25.47
C SER A 243 2.05 -9.62 -24.04
N TRP A 244 2.79 -10.61 -23.52
CA TRP A 244 3.39 -10.53 -22.19
C TRP A 244 4.35 -9.35 -22.04
N LEU A 245 5.11 -9.03 -23.10
CA LEU A 245 6.04 -7.89 -23.08
C LEU A 245 5.29 -6.55 -22.95
N ILE A 246 4.17 -6.38 -23.67
CA ILE A 246 3.33 -5.18 -23.57
C ILE A 246 2.68 -5.10 -22.20
N ALA A 247 2.24 -6.24 -21.64
CA ALA A 247 1.71 -6.32 -20.29
C ALA A 247 2.73 -5.85 -19.25
N LEU A 248 3.96 -6.35 -19.30
CA LEU A 248 5.03 -5.94 -18.40
C LEU A 248 5.38 -4.45 -18.57
N SER A 249 5.46 -3.94 -19.80
CA SER A 249 5.68 -2.51 -20.06
C SER A 249 4.58 -1.64 -19.45
N SER A 250 3.32 -2.06 -19.57
CA SER A 250 2.18 -1.38 -18.95
C SER A 250 2.27 -1.42 -17.42
N ILE A 251 2.64 -2.55 -16.84
CA ILE A 251 2.82 -2.71 -15.39
C ILE A 251 3.95 -1.82 -14.86
N PHE A 252 5.04 -1.66 -15.61
CA PHE A 252 6.10 -0.70 -15.28
C PHE A 252 5.55 0.73 -15.17
N ILE A 253 4.74 1.16 -16.14
CA ILE A 253 4.11 2.48 -16.15
C ILE A 253 3.13 2.62 -14.99
N ILE A 254 2.35 1.59 -14.66
CA ILE A 254 1.46 1.58 -13.50
C ILE A 254 2.26 1.79 -12.21
N GLY A 255 3.33 1.03 -12.00
CA GLY A 255 4.21 1.17 -10.83
C GLY A 255 4.84 2.56 -10.71
N TYR A 256 5.31 3.11 -11.84
CA TYR A 256 5.81 4.49 -11.92
C TYR A 256 4.74 5.49 -11.49
N SER A 257 3.55 5.41 -12.07
CA SER A 257 2.45 6.33 -11.80
C SER A 257 1.96 6.27 -10.36
N MET A 258 1.86 5.07 -9.78
CA MET A 258 1.49 4.86 -8.37
C MET A 258 2.48 5.55 -7.42
N THR A 259 3.76 5.52 -7.76
CA THR A 259 4.81 6.10 -6.93
C THR A 259 4.84 7.62 -7.03
N VAL A 260 4.70 8.18 -8.24
CA VAL A 260 4.57 9.62 -8.43
C VAL A 260 3.38 10.17 -7.64
N ASN A 261 2.20 9.56 -7.80
CA ASN A 261 1.01 9.97 -7.06
C ASN A 261 1.19 9.83 -5.55
N GLY A 262 1.76 8.71 -5.09
CA GLY A 262 1.94 8.45 -3.67
C GLY A 262 2.90 9.43 -2.99
N ILE A 263 4.04 9.73 -3.62
CA ILE A 263 5.06 10.61 -3.03
C ILE A 263 4.67 12.08 -3.15
N ASP A 264 4.31 12.53 -4.35
CA ASP A 264 4.09 13.96 -4.58
C ASP A 264 2.82 14.48 -3.88
N LEU A 265 1.70 13.75 -4.01
CA LEU A 265 0.45 14.17 -3.35
C LEU A 265 0.56 14.10 -1.82
N GLN A 266 1.22 13.07 -1.28
CA GLN A 266 1.47 13.00 0.15
C GLN A 266 2.37 14.14 0.63
N ALA A 267 3.40 14.50 -0.14
CA ALA A 267 4.28 15.62 0.18
C ALA A 267 3.52 16.96 0.17
N VAL A 268 2.69 17.20 -0.85
CA VAL A 268 1.82 18.39 -0.93
C VAL A 268 0.93 18.50 0.31
N VAL A 269 0.22 17.42 0.65
CA VAL A 269 -0.64 17.40 1.84
C VAL A 269 0.16 17.68 3.11
N GLN A 270 1.33 17.06 3.28
CA GLN A 270 2.15 17.27 4.49
C GLN A 270 2.74 18.67 4.62
N LEU A 271 3.07 19.31 3.49
CA LEU A 271 3.59 20.69 3.47
C LEU A 271 2.52 21.74 3.80
N GLU A 272 1.29 21.51 3.36
CA GLU A 272 0.14 22.41 3.62
C GLU A 272 -0.48 22.22 5.02
N LEU A 273 -0.11 21.15 5.73
CA LEU A 273 -0.71 20.82 7.03
C LEU A 273 0.01 21.48 8.21
N ASN A 274 -0.79 22.14 9.05
CA ASN A 274 -0.37 22.55 10.40
C ASN A 274 -0.26 21.32 11.33
N ASP A 275 0.64 21.37 12.30
CA ASP A 275 0.89 20.25 13.23
C ASP A 275 -0.37 19.76 13.97
N SER A 276 -1.32 20.67 14.27
CA SER A 276 -2.58 20.35 14.98
C SER A 276 -3.54 19.43 14.18
N TYR A 277 -3.49 19.46 12.85
CA TYR A 277 -4.35 18.64 11.97
C TYR A 277 -3.61 17.48 11.32
N ARG A 278 -2.26 17.42 11.42
CA ARG A 278 -1.42 16.43 10.74
C ARG A 278 -1.87 14.99 10.98
N GLY A 279 -2.11 14.59 12.23
CA GLY A 279 -2.55 13.23 12.55
C GLY A 279 -3.92 12.89 11.98
N ARG A 280 -4.87 13.81 12.03
CA ARG A 280 -6.25 13.63 11.56
C ARG A 280 -6.33 13.49 10.04
N VAL A 281 -5.66 14.39 9.31
CA VAL A 281 -5.65 14.37 7.84
C VAL A 281 -4.83 13.19 7.33
N MET A 282 -3.71 12.84 7.97
CA MET A 282 -2.92 11.69 7.56
C MET A 282 -3.63 10.35 7.82
N SER A 283 -4.48 10.25 8.84
CA SER A 283 -5.33 9.07 9.01
C SER A 283 -6.36 8.93 7.88
N LEU A 284 -7.00 10.04 7.48
CA LEU A 284 -7.88 10.07 6.30
C LEU A 284 -7.12 9.68 5.01
N TRP A 285 -5.90 10.20 4.85
CA TRP A 285 -5.02 9.84 3.73
C TRP A 285 -4.80 8.32 3.60
N VAL A 286 -4.52 7.65 4.72
CA VAL A 286 -4.35 6.18 4.75
C VAL A 286 -5.64 5.47 4.31
N VAL A 287 -6.80 5.94 4.76
CA VAL A 287 -8.09 5.39 4.34
C VAL A 287 -8.30 5.57 2.83
N LEU A 288 -7.98 6.74 2.28
CA LEU A 288 -8.08 6.99 0.84
C LEU A 288 -7.12 6.09 0.03
N VAL A 289 -5.88 5.92 0.48
CA VAL A 289 -4.86 5.16 -0.26
C VAL A 289 -5.09 3.65 -0.17
N ILE A 290 -5.37 3.13 1.02
CA ILE A 290 -5.46 1.67 1.26
C ILE A 290 -6.92 1.21 1.23
N GLY A 291 -7.82 1.93 1.88
CA GLY A 291 -9.22 1.54 1.98
C GLY A 291 -9.91 1.52 0.63
N LEU A 292 -9.74 2.57 -0.19
CA LEU A 292 -10.33 2.61 -1.53
C LEU A 292 -9.71 1.57 -2.48
N ALA A 293 -8.41 1.30 -2.37
CA ALA A 293 -7.78 0.24 -3.16
C ALA A 293 -8.33 -1.15 -2.80
N ALA A 294 -8.57 -1.42 -1.51
CA ALA A 294 -9.16 -2.68 -1.07
C ALA A 294 -10.61 -2.84 -1.56
N ILE A 295 -11.43 -1.78 -1.43
CA ILE A 295 -12.81 -1.78 -1.97
C ILE A 295 -12.79 -2.01 -3.48
N SER A 296 -11.92 -1.32 -4.20
CA SER A 296 -11.74 -1.50 -5.64
C SER A 296 -11.37 -2.94 -6.00
N ALA A 297 -10.42 -3.54 -5.30
CA ALA A 297 -10.00 -4.92 -5.55
C ALA A 297 -11.17 -5.92 -5.37
N ILE A 298 -11.99 -5.74 -4.33
CA ILE A 298 -13.18 -6.56 -4.10
C ILE A 298 -14.18 -6.40 -5.26
N LEU A 299 -14.47 -5.16 -5.65
CA LEU A 299 -15.39 -4.89 -6.76
C LEU A 299 -14.84 -5.42 -8.09
N MET A 300 -13.54 -5.21 -8.37
CA MET A 300 -12.89 -5.77 -9.55
C MET A 300 -12.91 -7.29 -9.57
N GLY A 301 -12.78 -7.96 -8.42
CA GLY A 301 -12.91 -9.42 -8.30
C GLY A 301 -14.33 -9.87 -8.64
N ILE A 302 -15.35 -9.32 -7.97
CA ILE A 302 -16.76 -9.67 -8.17
C ILE A 302 -17.20 -9.42 -9.62
N PHE A 303 -16.95 -8.23 -10.15
CA PHE A 303 -17.31 -7.91 -11.53
C PHE A 303 -16.41 -8.61 -12.55
N GLY A 304 -15.16 -8.92 -12.20
CA GLY A 304 -14.25 -9.70 -13.02
C GLY A 304 -14.76 -11.12 -13.26
N ASP A 305 -15.39 -11.74 -12.27
CA ASP A 305 -16.04 -13.05 -12.42
C ASP A 305 -17.29 -12.97 -13.30
N LEU A 306 -18.03 -11.85 -13.28
CA LEU A 306 -19.28 -11.69 -14.04
C LEU A 306 -19.05 -11.31 -15.51
N ILE A 307 -18.15 -10.37 -15.79
CA ILE A 307 -17.97 -9.77 -17.12
C ILE A 307 -16.57 -10.01 -17.70
N GLY A 308 -15.69 -10.68 -16.96
CA GLY A 308 -14.30 -10.94 -17.32
C GLY A 308 -13.32 -9.86 -16.83
N ILE A 309 -12.12 -10.32 -16.42
CA ILE A 309 -11.08 -9.44 -15.82
C ILE A 309 -10.65 -8.34 -16.78
N ARG A 310 -10.51 -8.62 -18.08
CA ARG A 310 -10.13 -7.64 -19.10
C ARG A 310 -11.15 -6.49 -19.19
N ASN A 311 -12.44 -6.84 -19.24
CA ASN A 311 -13.51 -5.85 -19.37
C ASN A 311 -13.61 -4.94 -18.15
N ILE A 312 -13.49 -5.49 -16.93
CA ILE A 312 -13.55 -4.68 -15.71
C ILE A 312 -12.34 -3.74 -15.60
N LEU A 313 -11.15 -4.14 -16.04
CA LEU A 313 -9.98 -3.27 -16.08
C LEU A 313 -10.19 -2.09 -17.05
N VAL A 314 -10.75 -2.33 -18.24
CA VAL A 314 -11.08 -1.26 -19.21
C VAL A 314 -12.13 -0.30 -18.64
N ILE A 315 -13.23 -0.84 -18.10
CA ILE A 315 -14.32 -0.04 -17.54
C ILE A 315 -13.81 0.80 -16.37
N SER A 316 -13.09 0.19 -15.42
CA SER A 316 -12.52 0.89 -14.28
C SER A 316 -11.60 2.02 -14.71
N SER A 317 -10.72 1.78 -15.68
CA SER A 317 -9.79 2.80 -16.16
C SER A 317 -10.50 3.95 -16.91
N LEU A 318 -11.51 3.65 -17.71
CA LEU A 318 -12.30 4.68 -18.38
C LEU A 318 -13.07 5.54 -17.38
N LEU A 319 -13.68 4.92 -16.35
CA LEU A 319 -14.31 5.64 -15.24
C LEU A 319 -13.29 6.46 -14.45
N GLY A 320 -12.08 5.97 -14.28
CA GLY A 320 -10.98 6.70 -13.64
C GLY A 320 -10.57 7.93 -14.43
N ILE A 321 -10.41 7.80 -15.77
CA ILE A 321 -10.06 8.91 -16.65
C ILE A 321 -11.17 9.97 -16.67
N THR A 322 -12.42 9.56 -16.82
CA THR A 322 -13.56 10.50 -16.82
C THR A 322 -13.69 11.21 -15.47
N SER A 323 -13.51 10.50 -14.36
CA SER A 323 -13.51 11.09 -13.01
C SER A 323 -12.37 12.09 -12.82
N LEU A 324 -11.17 11.80 -13.31
CA LEU A 324 -10.02 12.70 -13.24
C LEU A 324 -10.27 13.97 -14.06
N ILE A 325 -10.79 13.83 -15.27
CA ILE A 325 -11.14 14.98 -16.15
C ILE A 325 -12.24 15.83 -15.49
N ALA A 326 -13.31 15.20 -14.99
CA ALA A 326 -14.39 15.90 -14.32
C ALA A 326 -13.87 16.68 -13.08
N LEU A 327 -13.00 16.08 -12.29
CA LEU A 327 -12.35 16.74 -11.14
C LEU A 327 -11.57 17.98 -11.58
N LEU A 328 -10.75 17.88 -12.63
CA LEU A 328 -9.98 18.99 -13.16
C LEU A 328 -10.86 20.14 -13.66
N LEU A 329 -11.97 19.83 -14.34
CA LEU A 329 -12.92 20.83 -14.83
C LEU A 329 -13.65 21.54 -13.68
N LEU A 330 -14.02 20.81 -12.62
CA LEU A 330 -14.67 21.36 -11.43
C LEU A 330 -13.74 22.28 -10.63
N LEU A 331 -12.46 21.93 -10.52
CA LEU A 331 -11.47 22.73 -9.81
C LEU A 331 -11.12 24.01 -10.58
N LYS A 332 -11.03 23.95 -11.91
CA LYS A 332 -10.82 25.13 -12.75
C LYS A 332 -11.92 26.19 -12.64
N LYS A 333 -13.14 25.78 -12.26
CA LYS A 333 -14.29 26.70 -12.04
C LYS A 333 -14.24 27.40 -10.66
N LYS A 334 -13.43 26.91 -9.72
CA LYS A 334 -13.32 27.47 -8.36
C LYS A 334 -12.14 28.42 -8.17
N ILE A 335 -11.25 28.51 -9.16
CA ILE A 335 -10.16 29.48 -9.27
C ILE A 335 -10.59 30.63 -10.18
#